data_bd5ff684d252d2d43dda2654dad02f33
#
_entry.id   bd5ff684d252d2d43dda2654dad02f33
#
_cell.length_a   1.000
_cell.length_b   1.000
_cell.length_c   1.000
_cell.angle_alpha   90.00
_cell.angle_beta   90.00
_cell.angle_gamma   90.00
#
_symmetry.space_group_name_H-M   'P 1'
#
loop_
_entity.id
_entity.type
_entity.pdbx_description
1 polymer ?
#
loop_
_entity_poly.entity_id
_entity_poly.type
_entity_poly.pdbx_seq_one_letter_code
_entity_poly.pdbx_strand_id
1 'polypeptide(L)' 'MQEKVNRLGALADEFRELEARLADPGTASDPDLLRTVSRRYRELEPIVAAQQALGARQGDLATARELLEHATEDERVHLG' A
#
# COMPACT_ATOMS: atom_id res chain seq x y z
N MET A 1 -8.25 1.59 -19.97
CA MET A 1 -6.97 1.62 -19.28
C MET A 1 -7.01 2.34 -17.95
N GLN A 2 -7.60 3.52 -17.89
CA GLN A 2 -7.79 4.25 -16.64
C GLN A 2 -8.65 3.47 -15.64
N GLU A 3 -9.60 2.69 -16.13
CA GLU A 3 -10.48 1.87 -15.29
C GLU A 3 -9.72 0.86 -14.43
N LYS A 4 -8.69 0.21 -14.97
CA LYS A 4 -7.88 -0.75 -14.21
C LYS A 4 -7.10 -0.08 -13.09
N VAL A 5 -6.53 1.09 -13.37
CA VAL A 5 -5.82 1.88 -12.38
C VAL A 5 -6.78 2.37 -11.30
N ASN A 6 -7.98 2.83 -11.72
CA ASN A 6 -9.01 3.29 -10.81
C ASN A 6 -9.52 2.17 -9.89
N ARG A 7 -9.63 0.93 -10.39
CA ARG A 7 -10.04 -0.21 -9.57
C ARG A 7 -9.05 -0.49 -8.45
N LEU A 8 -7.75 -0.47 -8.76
CA LEU A 8 -6.72 -0.68 -7.76
C LEU A 8 -6.70 0.43 -6.71
N GLY A 9 -6.81 1.68 -7.17
CA GLY A 9 -6.91 2.82 -6.29
C GLY A 9 -8.19 2.81 -5.46
N ALA A 10 -9.32 2.41 -6.07
CA ALA A 10 -10.60 2.30 -5.38
C ALA A 10 -10.56 1.26 -4.26
N LEU A 11 -9.88 0.12 -4.45
CA LEU A 11 -9.74 -0.89 -3.41
C LEU A 11 -8.91 -0.39 -2.23
N ALA A 12 -7.83 0.33 -2.50
CA ALA A 12 -7.01 0.93 -1.44
C ALA A 12 -7.80 1.99 -0.67
N ASP A 13 -8.56 2.82 -1.37
CA ASP A 13 -9.41 3.85 -0.76
C ASP A 13 -10.52 3.21 0.08
N GLU A 14 -11.17 2.16 -0.43
CA GLU A 14 -12.18 1.40 0.30
C GLU A 14 -11.58 0.82 1.58
N PHE A 15 -10.38 0.26 1.50
CA PHE A 15 -9.69 -0.32 2.64
C PHE A 15 -9.46 0.74 3.74
N ARG A 16 -9.01 1.93 3.35
CA ARG A 16 -8.82 3.05 4.29
C ARG A 16 -10.14 3.50 4.93
N GLU A 17 -11.21 3.54 4.16
CA GLU A 17 -12.54 3.86 4.69
C GLU A 17 -12.99 2.82 5.70
N LEU A 18 -12.76 1.54 5.41
CA LEU A 18 -13.10 0.46 6.33
C LEU A 18 -12.29 0.56 7.63
N GLU A 19 -11.01 0.90 7.54
CA GLU A 19 -10.17 1.13 8.72
C GLU A 19 -10.74 2.27 9.57
N ALA A 20 -11.13 3.37 8.94
CA ALA A 20 -11.72 4.50 9.63
C ALA A 20 -13.04 4.12 10.31
N ARG A 21 -13.88 3.33 9.63
CA ARG A 21 -15.13 2.84 10.21
C ARG A 21 -14.89 1.92 11.39
N LEU A 22 -13.88 1.04 11.32
CA LEU A 22 -13.53 0.15 12.42
C LEU A 22 -13.06 0.93 13.65
N ALA A 23 -12.46 2.09 13.45
CA ALA A 23 -12.04 2.97 14.52
C ALA A 23 -13.18 3.86 15.06
N ASP A 24 -14.31 3.92 14.36
CA ASP A 24 -15.46 4.72 14.76
C ASP A 24 -16.24 4.04 15.88
N PRO A 25 -16.48 4.72 17.03
CA PRO A 25 -17.29 4.16 18.12
C PRO A 25 -18.71 3.80 17.68
N GLY A 26 -19.30 4.53 16.73
CA GLY A 26 -20.61 4.24 16.19
C GLY A 26 -20.70 2.89 15.49
N THR A 27 -19.63 2.50 14.78
CA THR A 27 -19.53 1.19 14.14
C THR A 27 -19.38 0.10 15.21
N ALA A 28 -18.56 0.33 16.21
CA ALA A 28 -18.31 -0.64 17.29
C ALA A 28 -19.56 -0.92 18.11
N SER A 29 -20.48 0.04 18.21
CA SER A 29 -21.73 -0.11 18.96
C SER A 29 -22.84 -0.79 18.16
N ASP A 30 -22.65 -1.01 16.86
CA ASP A 30 -23.61 -1.70 15.98
C ASP A 30 -23.02 -3.05 15.55
N PRO A 31 -23.46 -4.18 16.16
CA PRO A 31 -22.90 -5.49 15.85
C PRO A 31 -23.02 -5.93 14.40
N ASP A 32 -24.13 -5.61 13.74
CA ASP A 32 -24.35 -5.98 12.35
C ASP A 32 -23.44 -5.18 11.41
N LEU A 33 -23.33 -3.89 11.65
CA LEU A 33 -22.43 -3.02 10.88
C LEU A 33 -20.98 -3.42 11.10
N LEU A 34 -20.59 -3.67 12.34
CA LEU A 34 -19.25 -4.11 12.68
C LEU A 34 -18.88 -5.41 11.96
N ARG A 35 -19.81 -6.36 11.92
CA ARG A 35 -19.61 -7.64 11.23
C ARG A 35 -19.41 -7.43 9.72
N THR A 36 -20.26 -6.61 9.10
CA THR A 36 -20.20 -6.33 7.66
C THR A 36 -18.87 -5.63 7.31
N VAL A 37 -18.51 -4.60 8.06
CA VAL A 37 -17.26 -3.85 7.84
C VAL A 37 -16.04 -4.75 8.05
N SER A 38 -16.03 -5.54 9.12
CA SER A 38 -14.93 -6.45 9.42
C SER A 38 -14.73 -7.51 8.34
N ARG A 39 -15.84 -8.05 7.82
CA ARG A 39 -15.79 -9.05 6.73
C ARG A 39 -15.15 -8.45 5.49
N ARG A 40 -15.60 -7.28 5.08
CA ARG A 40 -15.07 -6.61 3.90
C ARG A 40 -13.60 -6.23 4.09
N TYR A 41 -13.24 -5.76 5.26
CA TYR A 41 -11.85 -5.45 5.61
C TYR A 41 -10.94 -6.67 5.43
N ARG A 42 -11.38 -7.83 5.96
CA ARG A 42 -10.61 -9.08 5.82
C ARG A 42 -10.49 -9.56 4.38
N GLU A 43 -11.53 -9.32 3.56
CA GLU A 43 -11.49 -9.67 2.14
C GLU A 43 -10.46 -8.83 1.38
N LEU A 44 -10.36 -7.54 1.71
CA LEU A 44 -9.44 -6.61 1.04
C LEU A 44 -8.02 -6.66 1.56
N GLU A 45 -7.84 -7.05 2.80
CA GLU A 45 -6.52 -7.05 3.47
C GLU A 45 -5.43 -7.76 2.66
N PRO A 46 -5.61 -9.00 2.19
CA PRO A 46 -4.56 -9.67 1.42
C PRO A 46 -4.30 -9.00 0.06
N ILE A 47 -5.31 -8.44 -0.56
CA ILE A 47 -5.17 -7.74 -1.85
C ILE A 47 -4.35 -6.47 -1.67
N VAL A 48 -4.70 -5.66 -0.68
CA VAL A 48 -3.99 -4.40 -0.40
C VAL A 48 -2.57 -4.69 0.09
N ALA A 49 -2.38 -5.70 0.93
CA ALA A 49 -1.06 -6.11 1.39
C ALA A 49 -0.17 -6.53 0.21
N ALA A 50 -0.71 -7.27 -0.75
CA ALA A 50 0.03 -7.68 -1.94
C ALA A 50 0.43 -6.47 -2.80
N GLN A 51 -0.47 -5.50 -2.96
CA GLN A 51 -0.18 -4.27 -3.70
C GLN A 51 0.93 -3.44 -3.01
N GLN A 52 0.85 -3.33 -1.69
CA GLN A 52 1.85 -2.62 -0.90
C GLN A 52 3.21 -3.30 -0.97
N ALA A 53 3.24 -4.63 -0.90
CA ALA A 53 4.47 -5.40 -1.02
C ALA A 53 5.12 -5.22 -2.39
N LEU A 54 4.33 -5.21 -3.46
CA LEU A 54 4.84 -4.97 -4.80
C LEU A 54 5.40 -3.56 -4.94
N GLY A 55 4.69 -2.56 -4.42
CA GLY A 55 5.14 -1.18 -4.42
C GLY A 55 6.45 -1.00 -3.63
N ALA A 56 6.56 -1.65 -2.47
CA ALA A 56 7.77 -1.62 -1.67
C ALA A 56 8.97 -2.24 -2.40
N ARG A 57 8.77 -3.36 -3.08
CA ARG A 57 9.83 -3.99 -3.88
C ARG A 57 10.31 -3.09 -5.01
N GLN A 58 9.39 -2.44 -5.70
CA GLN A 58 9.74 -1.49 -6.76
C GLN A 58 10.51 -0.31 -6.22
N GLY A 59 10.12 0.20 -5.06
CA GLY A 59 10.83 1.28 -4.37
C GLY A 59 12.23 0.85 -3.95
N ASP A 60 12.38 -0.36 -3.41
CA ASP A 60 13.67 -0.90 -3.00
C ASP A 60 14.62 -1.05 -4.18
N LEU A 61 14.13 -1.53 -5.33
CA LEU A 61 14.93 -1.65 -6.54
C LEU A 61 15.41 -0.29 -7.04
N ALA A 62 14.53 0.71 -7.04
CA ALA A 62 14.90 2.06 -7.46
C ALA A 62 15.98 2.65 -6.53
N THR A 63 15.83 2.47 -5.23
CA THR A 63 16.78 2.92 -4.23
C THR A 63 18.14 2.22 -4.42
N ALA A 64 18.14 0.90 -4.65
CA ALA A 64 19.35 0.14 -4.88
C ALA A 64 20.10 0.63 -6.11
N ARG A 65 19.38 0.94 -7.19
CA ARG A 65 19.98 1.48 -8.40
C ARG A 65 20.64 2.84 -8.16
N GLU A 66 19.95 3.71 -7.42
CA GLU A 66 20.49 5.02 -7.07
C GLU A 66 21.78 4.88 -6.25
N LEU A 67 21.79 3.99 -5.28
CA LEU A 67 22.96 3.73 -4.45
C LEU A 67 24.13 3.22 -5.28
N LEU A 68 23.88 2.34 -6.24
CA LEU A 68 24.90 1.83 -7.15
C LEU A 68 25.48 2.93 -8.04
N GLU A 69 24.63 3.80 -8.56
CA GLU A 69 25.05 4.94 -9.38
C GLU A 69 25.94 5.89 -8.58
N HIS A 70 25.54 6.22 -7.36
CA HIS A 70 26.33 7.08 -6.48
C HIS A 70 27.67 6.43 -6.10
N ALA A 71 27.68 5.14 -5.81
CA ALA A 71 28.90 4.41 -5.50
C ALA A 71 29.88 4.47 -6.67
N THR A 72 29.39 4.30 -7.89
CA THR A 72 30.21 4.37 -9.11
C THR A 72 30.77 5.78 -9.30
N GLU A 73 29.96 6.81 -9.07
CA GLU A 73 30.40 8.20 -9.18
C GLU A 73 31.47 8.52 -8.14
N ASP A 74 31.29 8.08 -6.91
CA ASP A 74 32.25 8.26 -5.84
C ASP A 74 33.56 7.59 -6.16
N GLU A 75 33.56 6.40 -6.74
CA GLU A 75 34.76 5.71 -7.19
C GLU A 75 35.48 6.49 -8.27
N ARG A 76 34.75 7.06 -9.24
CA ARG A 76 35.32 7.88 -10.30
C ARG A 76 36.03 9.13 -9.75
N VAL A 77 35.36 9.79 -8.82
CA VAL A 77 35.90 10.99 -8.18
C VAL A 77 37.14 10.64 -7.38
N HIS A 78 37.13 9.49 -6.72
CA HIS A 78 38.26 9.03 -5.91
C HIS A 78 39.45 8.63 -6.74
N LEU A 79 39.23 8.04 -7.90
CA LEU A 79 40.29 7.61 -8.81
C LEU A 79 40.79 8.75 -9.69
N GLY A 80 39.98 9.77 -9.88
CA GLY A 80 40.35 10.93 -10.65
C GLY A 80 41.12 11.95 -9.82
#